data_db98e858688be870f38687b72cf5516f
#
_entry.id   db98e858688be870f38687b72cf5516f
#
_cell.length_a   1.000
_cell.length_b   1.000
_cell.length_c   1.000
_cell.angle_alpha   90.00
_cell.angle_beta   90.00
_cell.angle_gamma   90.00
#
_symmetry.space_group_name_H-M   'P 1'
#
loop_
_entity.id
_entity.type
_entity.pdbx_description
1 polymer ?
#
loop_
_entity_poly.entity_id
_entity_poly.type
_entity_poly.pdbx_seq_one_letter_code
_entity_poly.pdbx_strand_id
1 'polypeptide(L)'
;MCIRDSRRGDPNRRSPRIDPREVAQAHRLVEAISRTFDSKVVGQEALRTALLVGLIGGGHVLLESVPGLAKTLAASTLASTVDASFSRVQCTPDLLPSDIIGTQVFNPGSGTFTTELGPVHANVVLLDEINRSSAKTQAAMLEAMQEKQATIGAKTYPMPCLLYTSPSPRDKRQS
;
A
#
# COMPACT_ATOMS: atom_id res chain seq x y z
N MET A 1 -12.03 15.92 -30.47
CA MET A 1 -13.13 15.87 -29.48
C MET A 1 -12.59 16.51 -28.21
N CYS A 2 -12.90 17.81 -27.99
CA CYS A 2 -12.37 18.57 -26.86
C CYS A 2 -13.12 18.20 -25.59
N ILE A 3 -12.44 17.61 -24.62
CA ILE A 3 -12.97 17.42 -23.26
C ILE A 3 -13.00 18.80 -22.61
N ARG A 4 -14.19 19.36 -22.48
CA ARG A 4 -14.46 20.63 -21.81
C ARG A 4 -14.28 20.40 -20.31
N ASP A 5 -13.17 20.88 -19.76
CA ASP A 5 -12.93 20.89 -18.31
C ASP A 5 -14.00 21.76 -17.61
N SER A 6 -14.96 21.12 -16.99
CA SER A 6 -16.09 21.76 -16.31
C SER A 6 -15.78 22.20 -14.89
N ARG A 7 -14.51 22.23 -14.49
CA ARG A 7 -14.09 22.74 -13.18
C ARG A 7 -13.86 24.25 -13.22
N ARG A 8 -14.90 25.02 -13.49
CA ARG A 8 -14.88 26.43 -13.06
C ARG A 8 -14.98 26.42 -11.54
N GLY A 9 -13.84 26.70 -10.88
CA GLY A 9 -13.81 26.87 -9.44
C GLY A 9 -14.78 27.97 -9.03
N ASP A 10 -15.65 27.68 -8.09
CA ASP A 10 -16.50 28.65 -7.41
C ASP A 10 -15.56 29.71 -6.76
N PRO A 11 -15.57 30.99 -7.19
CA PRO A 11 -14.70 32.01 -6.65
C PRO A 11 -14.96 32.32 -5.17
N ASN A 12 -16.00 31.71 -4.58
CA ASN A 12 -16.36 31.88 -3.18
C ASN A 12 -16.02 30.66 -2.31
N ARG A 13 -15.33 29.67 -2.86
CA ARG A 13 -14.85 28.51 -2.10
C ARG A 13 -13.64 28.96 -1.26
N ARG A 14 -13.92 29.53 -0.09
CA ARG A 14 -12.87 29.75 0.93
C ARG A 14 -12.24 28.41 1.23
N SER A 15 -10.92 28.29 1.03
CA SER A 15 -10.17 27.14 1.49
C SER A 15 -10.53 26.87 2.96
N PRO A 16 -10.84 25.64 3.35
CA PRO A 16 -11.14 25.35 4.75
C PRO A 16 -9.99 25.87 5.61
N ARG A 17 -10.30 26.77 6.55
CA ARG A 17 -9.29 27.26 7.50
C ARG A 17 -8.90 26.07 8.36
N ILE A 18 -7.66 25.62 8.21
CA ILE A 18 -7.12 24.55 9.06
C ILE A 18 -7.00 25.10 10.48
N ASP A 19 -7.61 24.44 11.46
CA ASP A 19 -7.49 24.83 12.85
C ASP A 19 -6.05 24.60 13.33
N PRO A 20 -5.37 25.64 13.88
CA PRO A 20 -4.03 25.48 14.42
C PRO A 20 -3.92 24.36 15.49
N ARG A 21 -4.99 24.06 16.19
CA ARG A 21 -5.05 22.97 17.19
C ARG A 21 -4.97 21.60 16.52
N GLU A 22 -5.66 21.40 15.39
CA GLU A 22 -5.61 20.17 14.60
C GLU A 22 -4.22 19.95 14.03
N VAL A 23 -3.57 21.01 13.52
CA VAL A 23 -2.18 20.95 13.03
C VAL A 23 -1.23 20.54 14.16
N ALA A 24 -1.35 21.16 15.33
CA ALA A 24 -0.50 20.84 16.46
C ALA A 24 -0.73 19.41 16.98
N GLN A 25 -1.95 18.89 16.89
CA GLN A 25 -2.26 17.50 17.22
C GLN A 25 -1.65 16.54 16.20
N ALA A 26 -1.82 16.81 14.92
CA ALA A 26 -1.23 16.01 13.85
C ALA A 26 0.30 15.96 13.96
N HIS A 27 0.94 17.10 14.23
CA HIS A 27 2.39 17.17 14.44
C HIS A 27 2.86 16.27 15.60
N ARG A 28 2.17 16.32 16.74
CA ARG A 28 2.48 15.44 17.90
C ARG A 28 2.35 13.96 17.55
N LEU A 29 1.33 13.59 16.76
CA LEU A 29 1.15 12.19 16.30
C LEU A 29 2.30 11.75 15.39
N VAL A 30 2.68 12.57 14.41
CA VAL A 30 3.80 12.28 13.50
C VAL A 30 5.11 12.15 14.26
N GLU A 31 5.35 13.01 15.25
CA GLU A 31 6.54 12.91 16.12
C GLU A 31 6.53 11.63 16.97
N ALA A 32 5.39 11.24 17.52
CA ALA A 32 5.27 10.01 18.30
C ALA A 32 5.54 8.77 17.44
N ILE A 33 4.96 8.71 16.23
CA ILE A 33 5.20 7.64 15.25
C ILE A 33 6.68 7.61 14.87
N SER A 34 7.29 8.76 14.59
CA SER A 34 8.70 8.87 14.21
C SER A 34 9.62 8.35 15.32
N ARG A 35 9.39 8.74 16.58
CA ARG A 35 10.18 8.25 17.72
C ARG A 35 10.07 6.74 17.91
N THR A 36 8.87 6.17 17.79
CA THR A 36 8.68 4.72 17.89
C THR A 36 9.37 4.00 16.74
N PHE A 37 9.30 4.54 15.53
CA PHE A 37 9.99 4.01 14.38
C PHE A 37 11.50 4.01 14.57
N ASP A 38 12.10 5.15 14.95
CA ASP A 38 13.54 5.34 15.11
C ASP A 38 14.12 4.47 16.25
N SER A 39 13.30 4.11 17.24
CA SER A 39 13.72 3.18 18.30
C SER A 39 13.97 1.76 17.78
N LYS A 40 13.38 1.36 16.66
CA LYS A 40 13.47 0.01 16.09
C LYS A 40 14.26 -0.03 14.77
N VAL A 41 14.26 1.08 14.01
CA VAL A 41 14.86 1.18 12.67
C VAL A 41 15.85 2.32 12.66
N VAL A 42 17.12 2.02 12.89
CA VAL A 42 18.18 3.02 13.02
C VAL A 42 18.71 3.44 11.64
N GLY A 43 18.96 4.74 11.45
CA GLY A 43 19.67 5.27 10.29
C GLY A 43 18.86 5.27 8.97
N GLN A 44 17.52 5.16 9.03
CA GLN A 44 16.65 5.08 7.86
C GLN A 44 15.66 6.27 7.78
N GLU A 45 16.15 7.49 7.96
CA GLU A 45 15.31 8.71 7.98
C GLU A 45 14.55 8.93 6.67
N ALA A 46 15.21 8.74 5.52
CA ALA A 46 14.58 8.88 4.21
C ALA A 46 13.44 7.85 4.03
N LEU A 47 13.67 6.61 4.46
CA LEU A 47 12.65 5.56 4.42
C LEU A 47 11.47 5.91 5.34
N ARG A 48 11.74 6.31 6.59
CA ARG A 48 10.70 6.78 7.52
C ARG A 48 9.85 7.89 6.89
N THR A 49 10.52 8.90 6.33
CA THR A 49 9.82 10.05 5.71
C THR A 49 8.94 9.61 4.55
N ALA A 50 9.45 8.77 3.64
CA ALA A 50 8.68 8.23 2.53
C ALA A 50 7.45 7.46 3.00
N LEU A 51 7.61 6.64 4.05
CA LEU A 51 6.53 5.86 4.66
C LEU A 51 5.45 6.75 5.28
N LEU A 52 5.85 7.78 6.02
CA LEU A 52 4.93 8.75 6.63
C LEU A 52 4.18 9.57 5.57
N VAL A 53 4.86 10.00 4.51
CA VAL A 53 4.23 10.73 3.38
C VAL A 53 3.20 9.83 2.70
N GLY A 54 3.54 8.57 2.44
CA GLY A 54 2.59 7.60 1.87
C GLY A 54 1.38 7.37 2.77
N LEU A 55 1.60 7.22 4.08
CA LEU A 55 0.54 7.01 5.07
C LEU A 55 -0.41 8.22 5.14
N ILE A 56 0.12 9.43 5.29
CA ILE A 56 -0.67 10.66 5.43
C ILE A 56 -1.37 11.01 4.10
N GLY A 57 -0.67 10.82 2.98
CA GLY A 57 -1.20 11.09 1.65
C GLY A 57 -2.19 10.05 1.14
N GLY A 58 -2.35 8.91 1.83
CA GLY A 58 -3.17 7.79 1.38
C GLY A 58 -2.72 7.23 0.02
N GLY A 59 -1.42 7.37 -0.27
CA GLY A 59 -0.80 6.95 -1.53
C GLY A 59 -0.02 5.64 -1.39
N HIS A 60 0.74 5.29 -2.43
CA HIS A 60 1.61 4.12 -2.45
C HIS A 60 3.08 4.55 -2.50
N VAL A 61 3.98 3.70 -2.02
CA VAL A 61 5.41 4.00 -1.95
C VAL A 61 6.22 2.98 -2.73
N LEU A 62 7.00 3.45 -3.68
CA LEU A 62 7.99 2.63 -4.38
C LEU A 62 9.36 2.80 -3.70
N LEU A 63 9.89 1.70 -3.17
CA LEU A 63 11.19 1.65 -2.53
C LEU A 63 12.25 1.02 -3.44
N GLU A 64 12.95 1.85 -4.18
CA GLU A 64 14.16 1.41 -4.89
C GLU A 64 15.35 1.41 -3.94
N SER A 65 15.77 0.25 -3.49
CA SER A 65 16.87 0.16 -2.53
C SER A 65 17.69 -1.11 -2.70
N VAL A 66 18.92 -1.06 -2.19
CA VAL A 66 19.82 -2.21 -2.08
C VAL A 66 19.20 -3.28 -1.17
N PRO A 67 19.41 -4.59 -1.41
CA PRO A 67 18.99 -5.65 -0.50
C PRO A 67 19.59 -5.47 0.88
N GLY A 68 18.85 -5.81 1.94
CA GLY A 68 19.33 -5.74 3.32
C GLY A 68 18.96 -4.46 4.09
N LEU A 69 18.26 -3.50 3.50
CA LEU A 69 17.86 -2.22 4.14
C LEU A 69 16.62 -2.33 5.05
N ALA A 70 16.46 -3.43 5.76
CA ALA A 70 15.40 -3.59 6.78
C ALA A 70 13.97 -3.15 6.32
N LYS A 71 13.66 -3.24 5.02
CA LYS A 71 12.35 -2.80 4.45
C LYS A 71 11.16 -3.44 5.14
N THR A 72 11.25 -4.74 5.36
CA THR A 72 10.19 -5.50 6.06
C THR A 72 10.03 -5.01 7.50
N LEU A 73 11.15 -4.82 8.21
CA LEU A 73 11.14 -4.30 9.58
C LEU A 73 10.54 -2.89 9.63
N ALA A 74 10.90 -2.03 8.69
CA ALA A 74 10.38 -0.66 8.61
C ALA A 74 8.86 -0.64 8.38
N ALA A 75 8.37 -1.40 7.39
CA ALA A 75 6.95 -1.48 7.07
C ALA A 75 6.13 -2.09 8.22
N SER A 76 6.60 -3.19 8.82
CA SER A 76 5.94 -3.81 9.96
C SER A 76 5.98 -2.95 11.22
N THR A 77 7.08 -2.21 11.44
CA THR A 77 7.19 -1.26 12.55
C THR A 77 6.19 -0.12 12.39
N LEU A 78 6.10 0.47 11.19
CA LEU A 78 5.10 1.51 10.94
C LEU A 78 3.69 0.99 11.18
N ALA A 79 3.32 -0.17 10.61
CA ALA A 79 2.01 -0.77 10.78
C ALA A 79 1.68 -1.00 12.27
N SER A 80 2.63 -1.57 13.03
CA SER A 80 2.44 -1.82 14.47
C SER A 80 2.31 -0.53 15.30
N THR A 81 2.95 0.57 14.85
CA THR A 81 2.90 1.85 15.56
C THR A 81 1.53 2.53 15.43
N VAL A 82 0.82 2.28 14.33
CA VAL A 82 -0.51 2.85 14.05
C VAL A 82 -1.65 1.83 14.22
N ASP A 83 -1.37 0.71 14.85
CA ASP A 83 -2.32 -0.40 15.08
C ASP A 83 -2.99 -0.88 13.77
N ALA A 84 -2.20 -0.98 12.72
CA ALA A 84 -2.65 -1.40 11.39
C ALA A 84 -2.20 -2.84 11.09
N SER A 85 -3.03 -3.57 10.36
CA SER A 85 -2.66 -4.91 9.86
C SER A 85 -1.55 -4.82 8.83
N PHE A 86 -0.58 -5.75 8.90
CA PHE A 86 0.56 -5.84 8.00
C PHE A 86 0.58 -7.19 7.28
N SER A 87 0.84 -7.14 5.98
CA SER A 87 1.12 -8.33 5.17
C SER A 87 2.36 -8.15 4.30
N ARG A 88 3.10 -9.24 4.10
CA ARG A 88 4.24 -9.28 3.18
C ARG A 88 4.00 -10.32 2.12
N VAL A 89 4.16 -9.96 0.86
CA VAL A 89 4.09 -10.84 -0.29
C VAL A 89 5.45 -10.86 -0.98
N GLN A 90 6.08 -12.02 -1.03
CA GLN A 90 7.28 -12.26 -1.83
C GLN A 90 6.83 -12.58 -3.25
N CYS A 91 7.11 -11.70 -4.20
CA CYS A 91 6.72 -11.90 -5.58
C CYS A 91 7.64 -12.89 -6.29
N THR A 92 7.05 -13.89 -6.93
CA THR A 92 7.70 -14.95 -7.70
C THR A 92 7.06 -15.07 -9.08
N PRO A 93 7.73 -15.69 -10.09
CA PRO A 93 7.18 -15.79 -11.43
C PRO A 93 5.89 -16.61 -11.54
N ASP A 94 5.68 -17.53 -10.62
CA ASP A 94 4.52 -18.43 -10.52
C ASP A 94 3.36 -17.84 -9.71
N LEU A 95 3.56 -16.69 -9.04
CA LEU A 95 2.54 -16.02 -8.25
C LEU A 95 1.37 -15.56 -9.13
N LEU A 96 0.17 -15.98 -8.77
CA LEU A 96 -1.06 -15.61 -9.48
C LEU A 96 -1.71 -14.37 -8.85
N PRO A 97 -2.48 -13.59 -9.63
CA PRO A 97 -3.28 -12.47 -9.08
C PRO A 97 -4.21 -12.90 -7.94
N SER A 98 -4.80 -14.09 -8.04
CA SER A 98 -5.69 -14.67 -7.02
C SER A 98 -5.00 -14.90 -5.66
N ASP A 99 -3.68 -15.19 -5.68
CA ASP A 99 -2.91 -15.44 -4.45
C ASP A 99 -2.72 -14.14 -3.64
N ILE A 100 -2.78 -13.00 -4.34
CA ILE A 100 -2.60 -11.68 -3.74
C ILE A 100 -3.95 -11.03 -3.43
N ILE A 101 -4.89 -11.08 -4.37
CA ILE A 101 -6.20 -10.42 -4.26
C ILE A 101 -7.16 -11.26 -3.44
N GLY A 102 -7.10 -12.58 -3.59
CA GLY A 102 -8.02 -13.53 -2.97
C GLY A 102 -8.83 -14.31 -3.99
N THR A 103 -9.55 -15.28 -3.53
CA THR A 103 -10.28 -16.23 -4.37
C THR A 103 -11.60 -16.67 -3.74
N GLN A 104 -12.46 -17.29 -4.55
CA GLN A 104 -13.63 -18.00 -4.04
C GLN A 104 -13.31 -19.49 -3.88
N VAL A 105 -13.59 -20.02 -2.70
CA VAL A 105 -13.42 -21.43 -2.36
C VAL A 105 -14.80 -22.08 -2.25
N PHE A 106 -15.00 -23.17 -2.98
CA PHE A 106 -16.22 -23.96 -2.87
C PHE A 106 -16.18 -24.84 -1.61
N ASN A 107 -17.21 -24.73 -0.78
CA ASN A 107 -17.40 -25.60 0.38
C ASN A 107 -18.36 -26.74 0.03
N PRO A 108 -17.88 -27.98 -0.14
CA PRO A 108 -18.73 -29.10 -0.50
C PRO A 108 -19.78 -29.43 0.56
N GLY A 109 -19.47 -29.16 1.83
CA GLY A 109 -20.37 -29.47 2.96
C GLY A 109 -21.63 -28.61 3.02
N SER A 110 -21.50 -27.33 2.57
CA SER A 110 -22.64 -26.40 2.53
C SER A 110 -23.15 -26.11 1.11
N GLY A 111 -22.46 -26.58 0.07
CA GLY A 111 -22.81 -26.31 -1.33
C GLY A 111 -22.65 -24.82 -1.72
N THR A 112 -21.88 -24.04 -0.96
CA THR A 112 -21.74 -22.59 -1.14
C THR A 112 -20.29 -22.21 -1.43
N PHE A 113 -20.14 -21.03 -2.09
CA PHE A 113 -18.83 -20.40 -2.24
C PHE A 113 -18.56 -19.43 -1.10
N THR A 114 -17.38 -19.52 -0.48
CA THR A 114 -16.86 -18.57 0.49
C THR A 114 -15.73 -17.78 -0.15
N THR A 115 -15.65 -16.46 0.12
CA THR A 115 -14.56 -15.63 -0.37
C THR A 115 -13.44 -15.60 0.67
N GLU A 116 -12.24 -16.01 0.24
CA GLU A 116 -11.02 -15.84 1.00
C GLU A 116 -10.28 -14.61 0.47
N LEU A 117 -10.16 -13.59 1.33
CA LEU A 117 -9.46 -12.36 0.99
C LEU A 117 -7.95 -12.59 1.01
N GLY A 118 -7.28 -12.10 -0.01
CA GLY A 118 -5.83 -12.17 -0.12
C GLY A 118 -5.10 -11.11 0.73
N PRO A 119 -3.78 -11.20 0.78
CA PRO A 119 -2.92 -10.32 1.59
C PRO A 119 -3.04 -8.82 1.28
N VAL A 120 -3.51 -8.43 0.09
CA VAL A 120 -3.71 -7.01 -0.28
C VAL A 120 -4.80 -6.31 0.52
N HIS A 121 -5.64 -7.04 1.24
CA HIS A 121 -6.69 -6.45 2.08
C HIS A 121 -6.19 -6.04 3.47
N ALA A 122 -4.90 -6.26 3.80
CA ALA A 122 -4.27 -5.66 4.97
C ALA A 122 -4.10 -4.14 4.81
N ASN A 123 -3.99 -3.39 5.92
CA ASN A 123 -3.83 -1.93 5.87
C ASN A 123 -2.46 -1.50 5.30
N VAL A 124 -1.41 -2.27 5.57
CA VAL A 124 -0.06 -2.05 5.06
C VAL A 124 0.43 -3.33 4.40
N VAL A 125 0.80 -3.25 3.14
CA VAL A 125 1.26 -4.41 2.36
C VAL A 125 2.61 -4.13 1.73
N LEU A 126 3.58 -5.00 1.99
CA LEU A 126 4.88 -4.98 1.34
C LEU A 126 4.91 -6.01 0.20
N LEU A 127 5.01 -5.53 -1.04
CA LEU A 127 5.27 -6.37 -2.21
C LEU A 127 6.78 -6.38 -2.49
N ASP A 128 7.42 -7.47 -2.14
CA ASP A 128 8.86 -7.62 -2.30
C ASP A 128 9.18 -8.25 -3.67
N GLU A 129 10.14 -7.66 -4.39
CA GLU A 129 10.57 -8.09 -5.72
C GLU A 129 9.44 -8.15 -6.77
N ILE A 130 8.57 -7.13 -6.82
CA ILE A 130 7.37 -7.08 -7.68
C ILE A 130 7.67 -7.34 -9.16
N ASN A 131 8.83 -6.93 -9.65
CA ASN A 131 9.29 -7.13 -11.02
C ASN A 131 9.58 -8.60 -11.37
N ARG A 132 9.68 -9.51 -10.40
CA ARG A 132 9.80 -10.96 -10.65
C ARG A 132 8.47 -11.63 -10.94
N SER A 133 7.35 -11.02 -10.57
CA SER A 133 6.04 -11.58 -10.87
C SER A 133 5.70 -11.44 -12.37
N SER A 134 4.73 -12.22 -12.82
CA SER A 134 4.28 -12.17 -14.21
C SER A 134 3.68 -10.80 -14.56
N ALA A 135 3.75 -10.40 -15.83
CA ALA A 135 3.13 -9.14 -16.30
C ALA A 135 1.63 -9.08 -15.96
N LYS A 136 0.94 -10.22 -15.98
CA LYS A 136 -0.48 -10.33 -15.62
C LYS A 136 -0.70 -9.98 -14.14
N THR A 137 0.16 -10.49 -13.27
CA THR A 137 0.10 -10.22 -11.83
C THR A 137 0.42 -8.76 -11.53
N GLN A 138 1.44 -8.19 -12.18
CA GLN A 138 1.77 -6.77 -12.06
C GLN A 138 0.62 -5.86 -12.51
N ALA A 139 0.00 -6.16 -13.66
CA ALA A 139 -1.14 -5.39 -14.16
C ALA A 139 -2.34 -5.43 -13.20
N ALA A 140 -2.68 -6.60 -12.68
CA ALA A 140 -3.75 -6.75 -11.69
C ALA A 140 -3.48 -5.97 -10.40
N MET A 141 -2.22 -5.93 -9.96
CA MET A 141 -1.82 -5.14 -8.81
C MET A 141 -1.92 -3.63 -9.06
N LEU A 142 -1.48 -3.16 -10.23
CA LEU A 142 -1.59 -1.75 -10.61
C LEU A 142 -3.06 -1.31 -10.68
N GLU A 143 -3.94 -2.13 -11.26
CA GLU A 143 -5.37 -1.87 -11.31
C GLU A 143 -5.95 -1.76 -9.89
N ALA A 144 -5.66 -2.74 -9.04
CA ALA A 144 -6.12 -2.77 -7.66
C ALA A 144 -5.63 -1.53 -6.85
N MET A 145 -4.39 -1.08 -7.09
CA MET A 145 -3.83 0.14 -6.49
C MET A 145 -4.57 1.41 -6.94
N GLN A 146 -4.89 1.51 -8.23
CA GLN A 146 -5.57 2.67 -8.80
C GLN A 146 -7.02 2.77 -8.35
N GLU A 147 -7.73 1.65 -8.40
CA GLU A 147 -9.15 1.58 -8.08
C GLU A 147 -9.42 1.50 -6.56
N LYS A 148 -8.41 1.20 -5.75
CA LYS A 148 -8.52 0.94 -4.30
C LYS A 148 -9.59 -0.09 -3.94
N GLN A 149 -9.80 -1.02 -4.84
CA GLN A 149 -10.76 -2.12 -4.72
C GLN A 149 -10.33 -3.30 -5.58
N ALA A 150 -10.83 -4.48 -5.23
CA ALA A 150 -10.61 -5.69 -6.02
C ALA A 150 -11.90 -6.49 -6.13
N THR A 151 -12.14 -7.09 -7.30
CA THR A 151 -13.31 -7.93 -7.55
C THR A 151 -12.95 -9.39 -7.42
N ILE A 152 -13.64 -10.12 -6.53
CA ILE A 152 -13.47 -11.55 -6.31
C ILE A 152 -14.81 -12.22 -6.58
N GLY A 153 -14.89 -13.01 -7.65
CA GLY A 153 -16.15 -13.56 -8.13
C GLY A 153 -17.11 -12.43 -8.57
N ALA A 154 -18.29 -12.37 -7.94
CA ALA A 154 -19.32 -11.35 -8.26
C ALA A 154 -19.31 -10.15 -7.28
N LYS A 155 -18.37 -10.08 -6.33
CA LYS A 155 -18.34 -9.05 -5.30
C LYS A 155 -17.06 -8.22 -5.38
N THR A 156 -17.20 -6.91 -5.15
CA THR A 156 -16.10 -5.96 -5.04
C THR A 156 -15.81 -5.66 -3.58
N TYR A 157 -14.54 -5.72 -3.23
CA TYR A 157 -14.03 -5.50 -1.88
C TYR A 157 -13.12 -4.28 -1.87
N PRO A 158 -13.28 -3.35 -0.91
CA PRO A 158 -12.38 -2.22 -0.79
C PRO A 158 -10.98 -2.68 -0.34
N MET A 159 -9.98 -1.97 -0.82
CA MET A 159 -8.58 -2.18 -0.44
C MET A 159 -8.06 -0.93 0.26
N PRO A 160 -8.11 -0.88 1.59
CA PRO A 160 -7.65 0.29 2.35
C PRO A 160 -6.12 0.36 2.47
N CYS A 161 -5.38 -0.34 1.63
CA CYS A 161 -3.97 -0.57 1.85
C CYS A 161 -3.05 0.54 1.35
N LEU A 162 -2.01 0.80 2.14
CA LEU A 162 -0.79 1.45 1.73
C LEU A 162 0.16 0.38 1.16
N LEU A 163 0.37 0.40 -0.15
CA LEU A 163 1.23 -0.57 -0.81
C LEU A 163 2.68 -0.07 -0.86
N TYR A 164 3.58 -0.93 -0.44
CA TYR A 164 5.02 -0.80 -0.62
C TYR A 164 5.47 -1.78 -1.68
N THR A 165 6.12 -1.28 -2.71
CA THR A 165 6.71 -2.15 -3.73
C THR A 165 8.21 -1.99 -3.74
N SER A 166 8.94 -3.08 -3.91
CA SER A 166 10.40 -3.05 -4.12
C SER A 166 10.78 -3.88 -5.34
N PRO A 167 11.55 -3.32 -6.28
CA PRO A 167 12.10 -4.08 -7.40
C PRO A 167 13.22 -5.02 -6.93
N SER A 168 13.43 -6.10 -7.67
CA SER A 168 14.56 -7.01 -7.45
C SER A 168 15.89 -6.31 -7.77
N PRO A 169 16.93 -6.51 -6.96
CA PRO A 169 18.25 -5.94 -7.21
C PRO A 169 18.94 -6.46 -8.49
N ARG A 170 18.45 -7.57 -9.06
CA ARG A 170 19.08 -8.22 -10.21
C ARG A 170 18.88 -7.46 -11.53
N ASP A 171 17.81 -6.65 -11.64
CA ASP A 171 17.50 -5.96 -12.90
C ASP A 171 18.33 -4.70 -13.15
N LYS A 172 19.00 -4.17 -12.13
CA LYS A 172 19.93 -3.03 -12.28
C LYS A 172 21.23 -3.34 -13.04
N ARG A 173 21.47 -4.60 -13.42
CA ARG A 173 22.68 -5.01 -14.16
C ARG A 173 22.47 -5.11 -15.67
N GLN A 174 21.29 -4.80 -16.19
CA GLN A 174 20.95 -4.93 -17.63
C GLN A 174 20.61 -3.59 -18.30
N SER A 175 20.83 -2.46 -17.63
CA SER A 175 20.67 -1.12 -18.22
C SER A 175 21.99 -0.38 -18.30
#